data_9c9529fa96ce8f9c3ded7b3c7874dcf4
#
_entry.id   9c9529fa96ce8f9c3ded7b3c7874dcf4
#
_cell.length_a   1.000
_cell.length_b   1.000
_cell.length_c   1.000
_cell.angle_alpha   90.00
_cell.angle_beta   90.00
_cell.angle_gamma   90.00
#
_symmetry.space_group_name_H-M   'P 1'
#
loop_
_entity.id
_entity.type
_entity.pdbx_description
1 polymer ?
#
loop_
_entity_poly.entity_id
_entity_poly.type
_entity_poly.pdbx_seq_one_letter_code
_entity_poly.pdbx_strand_id
1 'polypeptide(L)'
;TGLKTHCKICLVVRKDKDGIRRYLHMGTGNYNDSTARFYTDIGMFTCREEYGVDASSLFNVLTGYSTPPEYNKFIVAPHGMRPFFEAMIIQETENAKLGLPAKITAKVNSLVDPEIISLLYDASNAGVKIDLIVRGICCLVPGVHEFSENIRVISIVGQLLEHSRI
;
A
#
# COMPACT_ATOMS: atom_id res chain seq x y z
N THR A 1 -6.46 4.23 21.61
CA THR A 1 -7.74 3.71 21.10
C THR A 1 -8.32 4.70 20.10
N GLY A 2 -9.15 4.26 19.15
CA GLY A 2 -9.68 5.08 18.05
C GLY A 2 -9.11 4.69 16.69
N LEU A 3 -8.11 3.81 16.63
CA LEU A 3 -7.60 3.24 15.38
C LEU A 3 -8.33 1.94 15.06
N LYS A 4 -8.59 1.72 13.78
CA LYS A 4 -9.15 0.47 13.24
C LYS A 4 -8.03 -0.43 12.77
N THR A 5 -7.97 -1.67 13.28
CA THR A 5 -7.11 -2.71 12.69
C THR A 5 -7.71 -3.16 11.36
N HIS A 6 -6.98 -2.95 10.25
CA HIS A 6 -7.47 -3.28 8.91
C HIS A 6 -6.52 -4.20 8.12
N CYS A 7 -5.38 -4.57 8.68
CA CYS A 7 -4.47 -5.53 8.05
C CYS A 7 -5.12 -6.92 7.95
N LYS A 8 -4.80 -7.64 6.89
CA LYS A 8 -5.19 -9.03 6.66
C LYS A 8 -3.92 -9.86 6.72
N ILE A 9 -3.66 -10.39 7.91
CA ILE A 9 -2.41 -11.07 8.23
C ILE A 9 -2.70 -12.31 9.07
N CYS A 10 -2.07 -13.41 8.73
CA CYS A 10 -2.09 -14.65 9.49
C CYS A 10 -0.66 -15.11 9.72
N LEU A 11 -0.30 -15.34 10.97
CA LEU A 11 1.03 -15.79 11.36
C LEU A 11 0.92 -17.14 12.06
N VAL A 12 1.66 -18.12 11.55
CA VAL A 12 1.84 -19.43 12.20
C VAL A 12 3.29 -19.56 12.63
N VAL A 13 3.52 -19.71 13.91
CA VAL A 13 4.83 -19.97 14.49
C VAL A 13 4.94 -21.47 14.81
N ARG A 14 5.88 -22.15 14.19
CA ARG A 14 6.05 -23.59 14.31
C ARG A 14 7.50 -23.95 14.64
N LYS A 15 7.67 -24.98 15.47
CA LYS A 15 8.97 -25.61 15.71
C LYS A 15 9.18 -26.65 14.62
N ASP A 16 10.06 -26.38 13.69
CA ASP A 16 10.53 -27.30 12.64
C ASP A 16 11.82 -28.02 13.08
N LYS A 17 12.35 -28.88 12.23
CA LYS A 17 13.58 -29.65 12.54
C LYS A 17 14.81 -28.75 12.71
N ASP A 18 14.83 -27.64 12.00
CA ASP A 18 15.90 -26.63 11.94
C ASP A 18 15.67 -25.44 12.88
N GLY A 19 14.64 -25.46 13.70
CA GLY A 19 14.31 -24.40 14.66
C GLY A 19 12.90 -23.85 14.56
N ILE A 20 12.70 -22.65 15.13
CA ILE A 20 11.41 -21.96 15.05
C ILE A 20 11.30 -21.26 13.70
N ARG A 21 10.23 -21.58 12.97
CA ARG A 21 9.93 -20.95 11.69
C ARG A 21 8.58 -20.24 11.74
N ARG A 22 8.52 -19.07 11.09
CA ARG A 22 7.33 -18.25 10.96
C ARG A 22 6.79 -18.35 9.56
N TYR A 23 5.56 -18.78 9.43
CA TYR A 23 4.84 -18.84 8.16
C TYR A 23 3.80 -17.75 8.16
N LEU A 24 3.82 -16.92 7.14
CA LEU A 24 3.01 -15.73 7.04
C LEU A 24 2.14 -15.79 5.79
N HIS A 25 0.86 -15.49 5.94
CA HIS A 25 0.01 -15.04 4.87
C HIS A 25 -0.40 -13.61 5.13
N MET A 26 -0.33 -12.78 4.12
CA MET A 26 -0.87 -11.43 4.14
C MET A 26 -1.50 -11.09 2.80
N GLY A 27 -2.51 -10.23 2.81
CA GLY A 27 -3.23 -9.91 1.59
C GLY A 27 -4.10 -8.69 1.70
N THR A 28 -4.68 -8.31 0.57
CA THR A 28 -5.65 -7.24 0.47
C THR A 28 -7.06 -7.71 0.82
N GLY A 29 -7.31 -9.02 0.72
CA GLY A 29 -8.61 -9.66 0.95
C GLY A 29 -8.92 -9.91 2.41
N ASN A 30 -10.18 -9.69 2.80
CA ASN A 30 -10.67 -10.04 4.12
C ASN A 30 -10.73 -11.57 4.29
N TYR A 31 -10.41 -12.06 5.49
CA TYR A 31 -10.68 -13.45 5.87
C TYR A 31 -12.18 -13.63 6.16
N ASN A 32 -12.98 -13.53 5.10
CA ASN A 32 -14.44 -13.63 5.17
C ASN A 32 -14.94 -14.35 3.91
N ASP A 33 -15.61 -15.48 4.10
CA ASP A 33 -16.06 -16.37 3.03
C ASP A 33 -17.15 -15.74 2.14
N SER A 34 -17.98 -14.89 2.70
CA SER A 34 -19.02 -14.20 1.95
C SER A 34 -18.44 -13.16 1.00
N THR A 35 -17.55 -12.28 1.49
CA THR A 35 -16.95 -11.23 0.66
C THR A 35 -15.91 -11.78 -0.32
N ALA A 36 -15.24 -12.90 0.00
CA ALA A 36 -14.29 -13.55 -0.89
C ALA A 36 -14.89 -13.99 -2.24
N ARG A 37 -16.20 -14.19 -2.29
CA ARG A 37 -16.90 -14.60 -3.53
C ARG A 37 -17.09 -13.46 -4.52
N PHE A 38 -17.01 -12.21 -4.05
CA PHE A 38 -17.33 -11.02 -4.84
C PHE A 38 -16.15 -10.05 -5.00
N TYR A 39 -15.02 -10.32 -4.34
CA TYR A 39 -13.86 -9.45 -4.36
C TYR A 39 -12.71 -10.09 -5.12
N THR A 40 -11.97 -9.27 -5.86
CA THR A 40 -10.66 -9.65 -6.39
C THR A 40 -9.59 -9.15 -5.42
N ASP A 41 -8.69 -10.03 -5.03
CA ASP A 41 -7.66 -9.75 -4.04
C ASP A 41 -6.31 -10.30 -4.44
N ILE A 42 -5.25 -9.80 -3.79
CA ILE A 42 -3.89 -10.32 -3.89
C ILE A 42 -3.46 -10.81 -2.52
N GLY A 43 -2.93 -12.02 -2.45
CA GLY A 43 -2.34 -12.61 -1.25
C GLY A 43 -0.92 -13.05 -1.48
N MET A 44 -0.12 -13.00 -0.43
CA MET A 44 1.26 -13.46 -0.41
C MET A 44 1.47 -14.45 0.73
N PHE A 45 2.09 -15.59 0.43
CA PHE A 45 2.63 -16.53 1.41
C PHE A 45 4.14 -16.41 1.47
N THR A 46 4.70 -16.36 2.67
CA THR A 46 6.16 -16.31 2.85
C THR A 46 6.58 -16.91 4.18
N CYS A 47 7.80 -17.44 4.24
CA CYS A 47 8.47 -17.82 5.47
C CYS A 47 9.85 -17.14 5.60
N ARG A 48 10.08 -16.06 4.85
CA ARG A 48 11.31 -15.27 4.96
C ARG A 48 11.36 -14.62 6.33
N GLU A 49 12.54 -14.66 6.94
CA GLU A 49 12.73 -14.27 8.33
C GLU A 49 12.32 -12.82 8.61
N GLU A 50 12.71 -11.88 7.74
CA GLU A 50 12.44 -10.45 7.93
C GLU A 50 10.93 -10.17 8.02
N TYR A 51 10.11 -10.83 7.18
CA TYR A 51 8.66 -10.69 7.23
C TYR A 51 8.07 -11.34 8.48
N GLY A 52 8.61 -12.47 8.88
CA GLY A 52 8.17 -13.19 10.09
C GLY A 52 8.46 -12.42 11.38
N VAL A 53 9.61 -11.74 11.45
CA VAL A 53 9.98 -10.86 12.57
C VAL A 53 9.03 -9.67 12.63
N ASP A 54 8.82 -8.99 11.51
CA ASP A 54 7.91 -7.84 11.42
C ASP A 54 6.48 -8.21 11.79
N ALA A 55 5.99 -9.38 11.33
CA ALA A 55 4.66 -9.87 11.70
C ALA A 55 4.55 -10.12 13.22
N SER A 56 5.55 -10.74 13.83
CA SER A 56 5.58 -10.96 15.28
C SER A 56 5.55 -9.64 16.04
N SER A 57 6.34 -8.67 15.60
CA SER A 57 6.38 -7.33 16.18
C SER A 57 5.04 -6.61 16.04
N LEU A 58 4.38 -6.71 14.88
CA LEU A 58 3.05 -6.14 14.67
C LEU A 58 2.01 -6.74 15.62
N PHE A 59 2.00 -8.07 15.80
CA PHE A 59 1.09 -8.71 16.75
C PHE A 59 1.35 -8.28 18.19
N ASN A 60 2.63 -8.10 18.59
CA ASN A 60 2.97 -7.57 19.90
C ASN A 60 2.44 -6.15 20.13
N VAL A 61 2.52 -5.29 19.13
CA VAL A 61 1.94 -3.94 19.17
C VAL A 61 0.41 -4.00 19.28
N LEU A 62 -0.25 -4.82 18.45
CA LEU A 62 -1.71 -4.95 18.43
C LEU A 62 -2.28 -5.52 19.75
N THR A 63 -1.54 -6.35 20.42
CA THR A 63 -1.91 -6.92 21.74
C THR A 63 -1.49 -6.06 22.93
N GLY A 64 -0.83 -4.93 22.68
CA GLY A 64 -0.46 -3.95 23.71
C GLY A 64 0.82 -4.30 24.49
N TYR A 65 1.62 -5.26 24.00
CA TYR A 65 2.85 -5.69 24.66
C TYR A 65 4.09 -4.83 24.34
N SER A 66 4.04 -4.07 23.27
CA SER A 66 5.19 -3.24 22.88
C SER A 66 4.77 -1.95 22.19
N THR A 67 5.68 -0.97 22.21
CA THR A 67 5.63 0.20 21.33
C THR A 67 5.96 -0.22 19.90
N PRO A 68 5.49 0.54 18.86
CA PRO A 68 5.83 0.25 17.47
C PRO A 68 7.36 0.23 17.27
N PRO A 69 7.94 -0.86 16.75
CA PRO A 69 9.35 -0.93 16.42
C PRO A 69 9.62 -0.29 15.04
N GLU A 70 10.89 -0.19 14.69
CA GLU A 70 11.27 -0.07 13.29
C GLU A 70 11.07 -1.42 12.61
N TYR A 71 10.31 -1.44 11.51
CA TYR A 71 10.04 -2.64 10.72
C TYR A 71 11.08 -2.81 9.61
N ASN A 72 11.43 -4.06 9.27
CA ASN A 72 12.37 -4.35 8.19
C ASN A 72 11.74 -4.22 6.80
N LYS A 73 10.51 -4.70 6.65
CA LYS A 73 9.78 -4.79 5.38
C LYS A 73 8.39 -4.17 5.45
N PHE A 74 7.78 -4.12 6.64
CA PHE A 74 6.44 -3.60 6.79
C PHE A 74 6.45 -2.08 6.87
N ILE A 75 5.47 -1.49 6.20
CA ILE A 75 5.13 -0.07 6.36
C ILE A 75 3.76 -0.02 7.03
N VAL A 76 3.74 0.45 8.27
CA VAL A 76 2.56 0.37 9.12
C VAL A 76 1.95 1.75 9.37
N ALA A 77 0.65 1.89 9.10
CA ALA A 77 -0.11 3.08 9.45
C ALA A 77 -0.43 3.10 10.97
N PRO A 78 -0.57 4.29 11.60
CA PRO A 78 -0.56 5.62 10.98
C PRO A 78 0.83 6.23 10.82
N HIS A 79 1.85 5.72 11.51
CA HIS A 79 3.12 6.45 11.66
C HIS A 79 4.08 6.32 10.47
N GLY A 80 4.11 5.16 9.80
CA GLY A 80 5.08 4.89 8.73
C GLY A 80 4.54 5.07 7.31
N MET A 81 3.25 4.86 7.08
CA MET A 81 2.71 4.72 5.72
C MET A 81 2.72 6.05 4.94
N ARG A 82 2.27 7.14 5.54
CA ARG A 82 2.24 8.45 4.87
C ARG A 82 3.65 8.93 4.52
N PRO A 83 4.61 9.03 5.45
CA PRO A 83 5.97 9.47 5.13
C PRO A 83 6.65 8.60 4.06
N PHE A 84 6.34 7.31 4.04
CA PHE A 84 6.86 6.41 3.01
C PHE A 84 6.34 6.76 1.62
N PHE A 85 5.04 6.95 1.44
CA PHE A 85 4.48 7.32 0.13
C PHE A 85 4.92 8.71 -0.32
N GLU A 86 4.99 9.68 0.58
CA GLU A 86 5.53 11.02 0.29
C GLU A 86 6.98 10.92 -0.23
N ALA A 87 7.83 10.17 0.48
CA ALA A 87 9.22 9.98 0.06
C ALA A 87 9.34 9.29 -1.31
N MET A 88 8.49 8.29 -1.59
CA MET A 88 8.50 7.60 -2.89
C MET A 88 8.05 8.52 -4.03
N ILE A 89 7.03 9.34 -3.83
CA ILE A 89 6.58 10.30 -4.85
C ILE A 89 7.67 11.36 -5.11
N ILE A 90 8.27 11.88 -4.04
CA ILE A 90 9.37 12.85 -4.14
C ILE A 90 10.57 12.23 -4.88
N GLN A 91 10.92 10.98 -4.58
CA GLN A 91 12.02 10.29 -5.26
C GLN A 91 11.78 10.18 -6.78
N GLU A 92 10.57 9.80 -7.20
CA GLU A 92 10.22 9.73 -8.62
C GLU A 92 10.24 11.13 -9.27
N THR A 93 9.83 12.15 -8.52
CA THR A 93 9.90 13.55 -8.97
C THR A 93 11.36 13.97 -9.23
N GLU A 94 12.27 13.66 -8.33
CA GLU A 94 13.69 13.95 -8.49
C GLU A 94 14.32 13.12 -9.63
N ASN A 95 13.95 11.84 -9.76
CA ASN A 95 14.37 11.01 -10.90
C ASN A 95 14.00 11.67 -12.24
N ALA A 96 12.76 12.15 -12.37
CA ALA A 96 12.31 12.83 -13.58
C ALA A 96 13.09 14.12 -13.86
N LYS A 97 13.34 14.95 -12.85
CA LYS A 97 14.16 16.18 -12.98
C LYS A 97 15.58 15.89 -13.44
N LEU A 98 16.13 14.75 -13.06
CA LEU A 98 17.47 14.29 -13.49
C LEU A 98 17.46 13.61 -14.87
N GLY A 99 16.31 13.52 -15.55
CA GLY A 99 16.16 12.83 -16.83
C GLY A 99 16.24 11.31 -16.72
N LEU A 100 16.08 10.75 -15.54
CA LEU A 100 16.03 9.31 -15.29
C LEU A 100 14.62 8.77 -15.56
N PRO A 101 14.47 7.48 -15.83
CA PRO A 101 13.15 6.85 -15.91
C PRO A 101 12.36 7.06 -14.60
N ALA A 102 11.16 7.64 -14.71
CA ALA A 102 10.31 7.93 -13.56
C ALA A 102 8.86 7.56 -13.88
N LYS A 103 8.26 6.74 -13.01
CA LYS A 103 6.89 6.29 -13.17
C LYS A 103 6.25 5.93 -11.82
N ILE A 104 4.99 6.33 -11.64
CA ILE A 104 4.16 5.91 -10.53
C ILE A 104 2.98 5.11 -11.05
N THR A 105 2.75 3.94 -10.47
CA THR A 105 1.53 3.16 -10.71
C THR A 105 0.92 2.81 -9.37
N ALA A 106 -0.35 3.16 -9.14
CA ALA A 106 -1.02 2.86 -7.90
C ALA A 106 -2.47 2.42 -8.11
N LYS A 107 -2.91 1.48 -7.29
CA LYS A 107 -4.31 1.06 -7.22
C LYS A 107 -4.81 1.22 -5.78
N VAL A 108 -5.79 2.09 -5.60
CA VAL A 108 -6.30 2.49 -4.28
C VAL A 108 -7.82 2.46 -4.22
N ASN A 109 -8.37 2.43 -3.01
CA ASN A 109 -9.81 2.57 -2.83
C ASN A 109 -10.27 3.98 -3.15
N SER A 110 -9.64 4.97 -2.54
CA SER A 110 -9.98 6.40 -2.70
C SER A 110 -8.70 7.23 -2.66
N LEU A 111 -8.73 8.37 -3.33
CA LEU A 111 -7.66 9.36 -3.35
C LEU A 111 -8.26 10.72 -3.01
N VAL A 112 -8.16 11.10 -1.72
CA VAL A 112 -8.82 12.31 -1.17
C VAL A 112 -7.86 13.17 -0.35
N ASP A 113 -6.64 12.70 -0.10
CA ASP A 113 -5.66 13.41 0.70
C ASP A 113 -5.05 14.58 -0.10
N PRO A 114 -5.21 15.84 0.35
CA PRO A 114 -4.79 16.99 -0.44
C PRO A 114 -3.27 17.10 -0.58
N GLU A 115 -2.50 16.66 0.41
CA GLU A 115 -1.03 16.75 0.37
C GLU A 115 -0.46 15.71 -0.60
N ILE A 116 -0.96 14.47 -0.57
CA ILE A 116 -0.59 13.44 -1.56
C ILE A 116 -0.99 13.85 -2.98
N ILE A 117 -2.18 14.46 -3.15
CA ILE A 117 -2.63 14.95 -4.46
C ILE A 117 -1.71 16.08 -4.96
N SER A 118 -1.30 16.99 -4.09
CA SER A 118 -0.34 18.06 -4.44
C SER A 118 1.00 17.48 -4.91
N LEU A 119 1.55 16.52 -4.17
CA LEU A 119 2.79 15.84 -4.56
C LEU A 119 2.68 15.13 -5.91
N LEU A 120 1.52 14.52 -6.20
CA LEU A 120 1.29 13.89 -7.51
C LEU A 120 1.22 14.92 -8.65
N TYR A 121 0.65 16.11 -8.41
CA TYR A 121 0.69 17.21 -9.38
C TYR A 121 2.12 17.71 -9.60
N ASP A 122 2.90 17.89 -8.54
CA ASP A 122 4.31 18.27 -8.65
C ASP A 122 5.13 17.23 -9.42
N ALA A 123 4.88 15.94 -9.16
CA ALA A 123 5.50 14.85 -9.90
C ALA A 123 5.11 14.86 -11.39
N SER A 124 3.84 15.11 -11.71
CA SER A 124 3.36 15.25 -13.09
C SER A 124 4.05 16.41 -13.80
N ASN A 125 4.17 17.56 -13.14
CA ASN A 125 4.84 18.74 -13.70
C ASN A 125 6.33 18.50 -13.93
N ALA A 126 6.97 17.66 -13.13
CA ALA A 126 8.35 17.24 -13.34
C ALA A 126 8.51 16.21 -14.48
N GLY A 127 7.43 15.69 -15.04
CA GLY A 127 7.44 14.73 -16.14
C GLY A 127 7.25 13.26 -15.74
N VAL A 128 6.95 12.97 -14.48
CA VAL A 128 6.64 11.60 -14.03
C VAL A 128 5.36 11.11 -14.69
N LYS A 129 5.39 9.92 -15.29
CA LYS A 129 4.18 9.26 -15.81
C LYS A 129 3.44 8.56 -14.68
N ILE A 130 2.18 8.93 -14.48
CA ILE A 130 1.37 8.47 -13.34
C ILE A 130 0.12 7.77 -13.83
N ASP A 131 0.00 6.48 -13.51
CA ASP A 131 -1.15 5.64 -13.79
C ASP A 131 -1.86 5.28 -12.48
N LEU A 132 -3.08 5.77 -12.28
CA LEU A 132 -3.87 5.53 -11.08
C LEU A 132 -5.13 4.72 -11.41
N ILE A 133 -5.39 3.71 -10.58
CA ILE A 133 -6.64 2.96 -10.58
C ILE A 133 -7.35 3.28 -9.27
N VAL A 134 -8.41 4.08 -9.33
CA VAL A 134 -9.15 4.55 -8.15
C VAL A 134 -10.58 4.03 -8.24
N ARG A 135 -10.96 3.19 -7.27
CA ARG A 135 -12.26 2.52 -7.27
C ARG A 135 -13.40 3.41 -6.75
N GLY A 136 -13.12 4.21 -5.71
CA GLY A 136 -14.08 5.07 -5.04
C GLY A 136 -13.86 6.55 -5.34
N ILE A 137 -13.91 7.38 -4.30
CA ILE A 137 -13.78 8.83 -4.41
C ILE A 137 -12.38 9.20 -4.88
N CYS A 138 -12.31 10.05 -5.92
CA CYS A 138 -11.07 10.64 -6.41
C CYS A 138 -11.22 12.15 -6.45
N CYS A 139 -10.44 12.86 -5.63
CA CYS A 139 -10.40 14.33 -5.63
C CYS A 139 -9.31 14.90 -6.56
N LEU A 140 -8.44 14.04 -7.12
CA LEU A 140 -7.47 14.43 -8.13
C LEU A 140 -8.16 14.55 -9.49
N VAL A 141 -7.89 15.64 -10.21
CA VAL A 141 -8.37 15.87 -11.58
C VAL A 141 -7.23 15.59 -12.56
N PRO A 142 -7.32 14.55 -13.39
CA PRO A 142 -6.28 14.21 -14.36
C PRO A 142 -6.38 15.04 -15.65
N GLY A 143 -5.27 15.16 -16.40
CA GLY A 143 -5.24 15.72 -17.74
C GLY A 143 -5.39 17.24 -17.82
N VAL A 144 -5.22 17.97 -16.72
CA VAL A 144 -5.23 19.43 -16.70
C VAL A 144 -3.88 19.96 -17.13
N HIS A 145 -3.88 20.88 -18.11
CA HIS A 145 -2.66 21.52 -18.63
C HIS A 145 -1.87 22.22 -17.51
N GLU A 146 -0.56 22.06 -17.51
CA GLU A 146 0.37 22.57 -16.48
C GLU A 146 0.18 22.03 -15.06
N PHE A 147 -0.69 21.02 -14.87
CA PHE A 147 -0.91 20.42 -13.55
C PHE A 147 -0.85 18.89 -13.55
N SER A 148 -1.62 18.25 -14.40
CA SER A 148 -1.80 16.80 -14.36
C SER A 148 -1.80 16.12 -15.72
N GLU A 149 -1.10 16.70 -16.70
CA GLU A 149 -1.03 16.18 -18.07
C GLU A 149 -0.47 14.75 -18.13
N ASN A 150 0.44 14.42 -17.22
CA ASN A 150 1.06 13.10 -17.15
C ASN A 150 0.33 12.12 -16.22
N ILE A 151 -0.85 12.51 -15.70
CA ILE A 151 -1.67 11.66 -14.84
C ILE A 151 -2.85 11.08 -15.61
N ARG A 152 -2.95 9.77 -15.58
CA ARG A 152 -4.12 9.04 -16.06
C ARG A 152 -4.81 8.37 -14.87
N VAL A 153 -6.11 8.55 -14.75
CA VAL A 153 -6.95 7.89 -13.74
C VAL A 153 -8.00 7.05 -14.43
N ILE A 154 -8.11 5.80 -13.99
CA ILE A 154 -9.18 4.88 -14.42
C ILE A 154 -9.86 4.27 -13.20
N SER A 155 -11.08 3.78 -13.40
CA SER A 155 -11.79 2.93 -12.47
C SER A 155 -12.17 1.63 -13.17
N ILE A 156 -12.02 0.51 -12.46
CA ILE A 156 -12.46 -0.79 -12.98
C ILE A 156 -13.80 -1.12 -12.34
N VAL A 157 -14.82 -1.22 -13.15
CA VAL A 157 -16.18 -1.56 -12.74
C VAL A 157 -16.61 -2.83 -13.47
N GLY A 158 -17.03 -3.85 -12.72
CA GLY A 158 -17.44 -5.12 -13.28
C GLY A 158 -18.28 -5.93 -12.30
N GLN A 159 -18.42 -7.21 -12.56
CA GLN A 159 -19.18 -8.12 -11.70
C GLN A 159 -18.55 -8.28 -10.31
N LEU A 160 -17.23 -8.23 -10.23
CA LEU A 160 -16.48 -8.33 -8.99
C LEU A 160 -15.97 -6.97 -8.53
N LEU A 161 -15.85 -6.79 -7.22
CA LEU A 161 -15.23 -5.61 -6.62
C LEU A 161 -13.71 -5.71 -6.73
N GLU A 162 -13.09 -4.76 -7.39
CA GLU A 162 -11.63 -4.64 -7.50
C GLU A 162 -11.02 -4.17 -6.17
N HIS A 163 -10.71 -5.12 -5.29
CA HIS A 163 -10.38 -4.84 -3.89
C HIS A 163 -8.89 -4.75 -3.61
N SER A 164 -8.04 -5.29 -4.49
CA SER A 164 -6.57 -5.21 -4.34
C SER A 164 -6.07 -3.76 -4.28
N ARG A 165 -5.03 -3.53 -3.47
CA ARG A 165 -4.25 -2.28 -3.40
C ARG A 165 -2.83 -2.59 -3.83
N ILE A 166 -2.29 -1.73 -4.65
CA ILE A 166 -0.97 -1.87 -5.24
C ILE A 166 -0.29 -0.50 -5.21
#